data_d6846559e964b1c01fe7aa2f385afc93
#
_entry.id   d6846559e964b1c01fe7aa2f385afc93
#
_cell.length_a   1.000
_cell.length_b   1.000
_cell.length_c   1.000
_cell.angle_alpha   90.00
_cell.angle_beta   90.00
_cell.angle_gamma   90.00
#
_symmetry.space_group_name_H-M   'P 1'
#
loop_
_entity.id
_entity.type
_entity.pdbx_description
1 polymer ?
#
loop_
_entity_poly.entity_id
_entity_poly.type
_entity_poly.pdbx_seq_one_letter_code
_entity_poly.pdbx_strand_id
1 'polypeptide(L)'
;DTAAPYIISRVSEGGSTSLTLRFTEVVSGAPDGSDFAVVVDSASVTVTTFSLSGDGLSATLTLASAVGSSSTVTLDYTQSATGSKQLKDAAGNAIASIGDPVSVAVSRPTVTSILSDKASGSYAAGETIDIQLGLTEVVTVDTTSGTPTLKLELGATDRTASYQSGTGTNELTFRYVVQAGDLSSDLDYHATDPFKLNSGTIKDGDGNNVITTLPTAGSAGSLSSVEAIIIDASPPTILSVAANAGTKTV
;
A
#
# COMPACT_ATOMS: atom_id res chain seq x y z
N ASP A 1 33.14 -6.13 24.07
CA ASP A 1 31.71 -5.83 24.07
C ASP A 1 31.02 -6.59 25.21
N THR A 2 30.12 -5.95 25.91
CA THR A 2 29.36 -6.52 27.03
C THR A 2 27.85 -6.42 26.79
N ALA A 3 27.42 -5.77 25.68
CA ALA A 3 26.03 -5.67 25.31
C ALA A 3 25.58 -6.97 24.61
N ALA A 4 24.40 -7.46 24.93
CA ALA A 4 23.82 -8.60 24.23
C ALA A 4 23.03 -8.10 23.01
N PRO A 5 23.07 -8.81 21.86
CA PRO A 5 22.20 -8.52 20.74
C PRO A 5 20.72 -8.65 21.12
N TYR A 6 19.87 -7.94 20.41
CA TYR A 6 18.42 -8.10 20.55
C TYR A 6 17.69 -7.94 19.21
N ILE A 7 16.45 -8.41 19.15
CA ILE A 7 15.63 -8.36 17.95
C ILE A 7 14.99 -6.98 17.83
N ILE A 8 15.36 -6.22 16.78
CA ILE A 8 14.90 -4.84 16.53
C ILE A 8 13.66 -4.77 15.66
N SER A 9 13.44 -5.74 14.78
CA SER A 9 12.23 -5.81 13.98
C SER A 9 11.80 -7.24 13.71
N ARG A 10 10.51 -7.40 13.53
CA ARG A 10 9.84 -8.66 13.22
C ARG A 10 8.78 -8.34 12.18
N VAL A 11 8.90 -8.94 11.00
CA VAL A 11 7.99 -8.71 9.88
C VAL A 11 7.61 -10.04 9.28
N SER A 12 6.33 -10.23 9.02
CA SER A 12 5.79 -11.29 8.17
C SER A 12 5.05 -10.64 7.02
N GLU A 13 5.17 -11.21 5.84
CA GLU A 13 4.35 -10.81 4.71
C GLU A 13 3.06 -11.64 4.75
N GLY A 14 1.91 -11.01 4.56
CA GLY A 14 0.65 -11.71 4.60
C GLY A 14 0.51 -12.61 3.38
N GLY A 15 -0.03 -13.81 3.59
CA GLY A 15 -0.01 -14.87 2.58
C GLY A 15 1.26 -15.72 2.62
N SER A 16 2.34 -15.24 3.25
CA SER A 16 3.61 -15.92 3.36
C SER A 16 3.69 -16.87 4.57
N THR A 17 4.49 -17.91 4.44
CA THR A 17 4.93 -18.74 5.57
C THR A 17 6.22 -18.24 6.21
N SER A 18 6.75 -17.11 5.78
CA SER A 18 8.02 -16.56 6.25
C SER A 18 7.82 -15.44 7.26
N LEU A 19 8.59 -15.47 8.35
CA LEU A 19 8.68 -14.40 9.33
C LEU A 19 10.15 -13.98 9.44
N THR A 20 10.46 -12.73 9.12
CA THR A 20 11.82 -12.19 9.14
C THR A 20 12.10 -11.48 10.46
N LEU A 21 13.22 -11.82 11.07
CA LEU A 21 13.79 -11.17 12.26
C LEU A 21 15.00 -10.33 11.84
N ARG A 22 15.20 -9.16 12.45
CA ARG A 22 16.44 -8.37 12.34
C ARG A 22 17.04 -8.16 13.70
N PHE A 23 18.37 -8.15 13.75
CA PHE A 23 19.16 -8.02 14.96
C PHE A 23 19.89 -6.69 15.01
N THR A 24 20.22 -6.23 16.22
CA THR A 24 21.03 -5.01 16.45
C THR A 24 22.46 -5.14 15.93
N GLU A 25 22.96 -6.35 15.85
CA GLU A 25 24.34 -6.67 15.47
C GLU A 25 24.43 -8.08 14.88
N VAL A 26 25.60 -8.44 14.36
CA VAL A 26 25.86 -9.76 13.77
C VAL A 26 25.73 -10.84 14.83
N VAL A 27 24.87 -11.80 14.59
CA VAL A 27 24.71 -12.98 15.45
C VAL A 27 25.11 -14.26 14.75
N SER A 28 25.43 -15.26 15.54
CA SER A 28 25.68 -16.64 15.15
C SER A 28 24.84 -17.58 16.00
N GLY A 29 24.62 -18.81 15.56
CA GLY A 29 23.84 -19.82 16.27
C GLY A 29 22.79 -20.47 15.38
N ALA A 30 22.23 -21.58 15.85
CA ALA A 30 21.23 -22.36 15.11
C ALA A 30 20.15 -22.84 16.08
N PRO A 31 19.25 -21.94 16.55
CA PRO A 31 18.14 -22.34 17.41
C PRO A 31 17.21 -23.31 16.69
N ASP A 32 16.51 -24.13 17.46
CA ASP A 32 15.46 -24.99 16.93
C ASP A 32 14.18 -24.17 16.69
N GLY A 33 13.32 -24.63 15.78
CA GLY A 33 12.00 -24.00 15.59
C GLY A 33 11.17 -23.96 16.88
N SER A 34 11.36 -24.91 17.79
CA SER A 34 10.69 -24.97 19.09
C SER A 34 11.15 -23.91 20.10
N ASP A 35 12.28 -23.23 19.84
CA ASP A 35 12.70 -22.08 20.65
C ASP A 35 11.88 -20.82 20.36
N PHE A 36 11.03 -20.87 19.32
CA PHE A 36 10.12 -19.79 18.91
C PHE A 36 8.67 -20.20 19.05
N ALA A 37 7.89 -19.45 19.80
CA ALA A 37 6.44 -19.59 19.84
C ALA A 37 5.80 -18.50 18.99
N VAL A 38 5.13 -18.90 17.91
CA VAL A 38 4.39 -18.01 17.02
C VAL A 38 2.90 -18.27 17.17
N VAL A 39 2.14 -17.20 17.39
CA VAL A 39 0.68 -17.24 17.48
C VAL A 39 0.10 -16.34 16.40
N VAL A 40 -0.80 -16.89 15.58
CA VAL A 40 -1.53 -16.20 14.52
C VAL A 40 -3.02 -16.29 14.83
N ASP A 41 -3.67 -15.12 15.00
CA ASP A 41 -5.11 -15.03 15.31
C ASP A 41 -5.53 -15.93 16.50
N SER A 42 -4.71 -15.91 17.55
CA SER A 42 -4.87 -16.72 18.78
C SER A 42 -4.62 -18.22 18.61
N ALA A 43 -4.17 -18.69 17.45
CA ALA A 43 -3.79 -20.08 17.21
C ALA A 43 -2.26 -20.22 17.14
N SER A 44 -1.70 -21.22 17.85
CA SER A 44 -0.25 -21.51 17.77
C SER A 44 0.10 -22.09 16.40
N VAL A 45 1.15 -21.55 15.78
CA VAL A 45 1.69 -22.01 14.50
C VAL A 45 3.12 -22.52 14.69
N THR A 46 3.37 -23.76 14.23
CA THR A 46 4.69 -24.36 14.34
C THR A 46 5.70 -23.67 13.45
N VAL A 47 6.86 -23.33 14.01
CA VAL A 47 8.05 -22.93 13.25
C VAL A 47 8.75 -24.20 12.78
N THR A 48 8.80 -24.41 11.47
CA THR A 48 9.37 -25.62 10.85
C THR A 48 10.88 -25.50 10.63
N THR A 49 11.38 -24.32 10.32
CA THR A 49 12.82 -24.06 10.15
C THR A 49 13.20 -22.68 10.64
N PHE A 50 14.48 -22.56 11.06
CA PHE A 50 15.18 -21.31 11.28
C PHE A 50 16.35 -21.21 10.28
N SER A 51 16.51 -20.08 9.62
CA SER A 51 17.61 -19.82 8.71
C SER A 51 18.22 -18.45 8.97
N LEU A 52 19.50 -18.41 9.37
CA LEU A 52 20.24 -17.18 9.57
C LEU A 52 20.77 -16.69 8.21
N SER A 53 20.70 -15.38 7.94
CA SER A 53 21.32 -14.76 6.77
C SER A 53 22.84 -14.87 6.79
N GLY A 54 23.47 -14.85 5.61
CA GLY A 54 24.93 -14.97 5.52
C GLY A 54 25.71 -13.83 6.17
N ASP A 55 25.08 -12.68 6.40
CA ASP A 55 25.63 -11.52 7.11
C ASP A 55 25.39 -11.56 8.64
N GLY A 56 24.57 -12.49 9.11
CA GLY A 56 24.21 -12.63 10.52
C GLY A 56 23.33 -11.50 11.10
N LEU A 57 22.82 -10.58 10.26
CA LEU A 57 22.01 -9.43 10.70
C LEU A 57 20.52 -9.69 10.64
N SER A 58 20.11 -10.79 10.02
CA SER A 58 18.71 -11.21 9.93
C SER A 58 18.57 -12.72 9.96
N ALA A 59 17.35 -13.18 10.28
CA ALA A 59 16.97 -14.58 10.17
C ALA A 59 15.55 -14.73 9.66
N THR A 60 15.28 -15.86 9.02
CA THR A 60 13.94 -16.24 8.57
C THR A 60 13.45 -17.45 9.35
N LEU A 61 12.27 -17.34 9.94
CA LEU A 61 11.49 -18.44 10.46
C LEU A 61 10.52 -18.91 9.39
N THR A 62 10.49 -20.20 9.07
CA THR A 62 9.45 -20.76 8.20
C THR A 62 8.33 -21.35 9.07
N LEU A 63 7.11 -20.94 8.81
CA LEU A 63 5.93 -21.36 9.53
C LEU A 63 5.23 -22.54 8.82
N ALA A 64 4.55 -23.39 9.56
CA ALA A 64 3.77 -24.51 9.02
C ALA A 64 2.53 -24.06 8.22
N SER A 65 2.04 -22.84 8.48
CA SER A 65 0.92 -22.23 7.75
C SER A 65 1.20 -20.78 7.47
N ALA A 66 0.62 -20.27 6.38
CA ALA A 66 0.76 -18.86 5.99
C ALA A 66 0.06 -17.92 6.98
N VAL A 67 0.64 -16.73 7.15
CA VAL A 67 0.05 -15.63 7.91
C VAL A 67 -0.93 -14.89 7.00
N GLY A 68 -2.18 -14.73 7.43
CA GLY A 68 -3.17 -13.96 6.67
C GLY A 68 -2.83 -12.47 6.63
N SER A 69 -3.20 -11.79 5.56
CA SER A 69 -2.91 -10.34 5.38
C SER A 69 -3.54 -9.41 6.42
N SER A 70 -4.52 -9.89 7.17
CA SER A 70 -5.17 -9.16 8.27
C SER A 70 -4.95 -9.82 9.63
N SER A 71 -4.05 -10.81 9.70
CA SER A 71 -3.80 -11.57 10.92
C SER A 71 -3.07 -10.74 11.97
N THR A 72 -3.41 -10.98 13.21
CA THR A 72 -2.59 -10.58 14.36
C THR A 72 -1.54 -11.65 14.61
N VAL A 73 -0.28 -11.26 14.65
CA VAL A 73 0.83 -12.19 14.85
C VAL A 73 1.62 -11.77 16.07
N THR A 74 1.93 -12.72 16.93
CA THR A 74 2.85 -12.53 18.05
C THR A 74 3.97 -13.56 17.99
N LEU A 75 5.14 -13.16 18.46
CA LEU A 75 6.33 -13.98 18.58
C LEU A 75 6.84 -13.93 20.00
N ASP A 76 7.18 -15.10 20.53
CA ASP A 76 8.01 -15.26 21.71
C ASP A 76 9.28 -16.07 21.34
N TYR A 77 10.39 -15.77 22.00
CA TYR A 77 11.64 -16.50 21.83
C TYR A 77 12.14 -16.95 23.20
N THR A 78 12.34 -18.24 23.34
CA THR A 78 12.96 -18.83 24.51
C THR A 78 14.40 -19.21 24.17
N GLN A 79 15.35 -18.60 24.89
CA GLN A 79 16.77 -18.89 24.71
C GLN A 79 17.05 -20.38 24.92
N SER A 80 17.66 -21.04 23.94
CA SER A 80 18.01 -22.45 24.03
C SER A 80 18.97 -22.73 25.21
N ALA A 81 18.72 -23.82 25.92
CA ALA A 81 19.63 -24.30 26.97
C ALA A 81 20.98 -24.80 26.41
N THR A 82 21.02 -25.15 25.12
CA THR A 82 22.21 -25.64 24.42
C THR A 82 23.01 -24.48 23.85
N GLY A 83 24.22 -24.25 24.31
CA GLY A 83 25.05 -23.10 23.97
C GLY A 83 25.34 -22.90 22.48
N SER A 84 25.44 -23.98 21.68
CA SER A 84 25.60 -23.91 20.21
C SER A 84 24.32 -23.51 19.45
N LYS A 85 23.16 -23.64 20.10
CA LYS A 85 21.85 -23.27 19.55
C LYS A 85 21.42 -21.85 19.93
N GLN A 86 22.12 -21.20 20.86
CA GLN A 86 21.83 -19.83 21.26
C GLN A 86 22.26 -18.84 20.16
N LEU A 87 21.43 -17.85 19.90
CA LEU A 87 21.84 -16.69 19.09
C LEU A 87 22.76 -15.79 19.91
N LYS A 88 24.00 -15.60 19.47
CA LYS A 88 25.05 -14.87 20.17
C LYS A 88 25.83 -13.96 19.24
N ASP A 89 26.34 -12.86 19.78
CA ASP A 89 27.38 -12.05 19.15
C ASP A 89 28.77 -12.74 19.12
N ALA A 90 29.73 -12.05 18.55
CA ALA A 90 31.11 -12.53 18.47
C ALA A 90 31.83 -12.56 19.85
N ALA A 91 31.33 -11.79 20.82
CA ALA A 91 31.83 -11.77 22.20
C ALA A 91 31.24 -12.89 23.07
N GLY A 92 30.24 -13.59 22.57
CA GLY A 92 29.53 -14.68 23.24
C GLY A 92 28.31 -14.26 24.06
N ASN A 93 27.88 -12.99 23.96
CA ASN A 93 26.69 -12.52 24.62
C ASN A 93 25.46 -13.04 23.88
N ALA A 94 24.57 -13.73 24.55
CA ALA A 94 23.40 -14.35 23.93
C ALA A 94 22.17 -13.45 24.00
N ILE A 95 21.31 -13.53 22.95
CA ILE A 95 19.97 -12.92 22.98
C ILE A 95 19.17 -13.53 24.13
N ALA A 96 18.65 -12.67 25.00
CA ALA A 96 17.78 -13.09 26.09
C ALA A 96 16.41 -13.59 25.57
N SER A 97 15.77 -14.47 26.33
CA SER A 97 14.37 -14.84 26.08
C SER A 97 13.46 -13.60 26.12
N ILE A 98 12.48 -13.57 25.24
CA ILE A 98 11.42 -12.57 25.25
C ILE A 98 10.41 -13.04 26.31
N GLY A 99 10.26 -12.30 27.40
CA GLY A 99 9.41 -12.72 28.52
C GLY A 99 7.91 -12.56 28.28
N ASP A 100 7.53 -11.67 27.35
CA ASP A 100 6.14 -11.43 26.93
C ASP A 100 6.09 -11.47 25.40
N PRO A 101 5.09 -12.15 24.79
CA PRO A 101 4.96 -12.22 23.34
C PRO A 101 4.87 -10.83 22.70
N VAL A 102 5.66 -10.60 21.67
CA VAL A 102 5.74 -9.32 20.97
C VAL A 102 5.04 -9.36 19.62
N SER A 103 4.40 -8.26 19.25
CA SER A 103 3.71 -8.14 17.97
C SER A 103 4.69 -8.21 16.79
N VAL A 104 4.28 -8.91 15.74
CA VAL A 104 4.93 -8.98 14.44
C VAL A 104 4.16 -8.12 13.47
N ALA A 105 4.84 -7.20 12.77
CA ALA A 105 4.20 -6.43 11.70
C ALA A 105 3.90 -7.34 10.51
N VAL A 106 2.71 -7.19 9.92
CA VAL A 106 2.37 -7.83 8.65
C VAL A 106 2.45 -6.77 7.56
N SER A 107 3.39 -6.94 6.63
CA SER A 107 3.58 -6.02 5.51
C SER A 107 2.43 -6.16 4.51
N ARG A 108 2.03 -5.04 3.91
CA ARG A 108 0.97 -4.97 2.89
C ARG A 108 1.27 -3.82 1.94
N PRO A 109 0.94 -3.92 0.65
CA PRO A 109 1.09 -2.80 -0.28
C PRO A 109 0.30 -1.58 0.20
N THR A 110 0.93 -0.41 0.23
CA THR A 110 0.31 0.88 0.57
C THR A 110 0.53 1.88 -0.55
N VAL A 111 -0.37 2.86 -0.67
CA VAL A 111 -0.21 3.96 -1.63
C VAL A 111 0.85 4.95 -1.11
N THR A 112 1.84 5.24 -1.95
CA THR A 112 2.96 6.16 -1.64
C THR A 112 2.87 7.49 -2.38
N SER A 113 2.20 7.52 -3.54
CA SER A 113 2.03 8.72 -4.36
C SER A 113 0.75 8.65 -5.18
N ILE A 114 0.18 9.82 -5.46
CA ILE A 114 -0.96 9.97 -6.35
C ILE A 114 -0.62 11.13 -7.29
N LEU A 115 -0.53 10.84 -8.59
CA LEU A 115 -0.11 11.77 -9.62
C LEU A 115 -1.12 11.76 -10.78
N SER A 116 -1.05 12.75 -11.65
CA SER A 116 -1.76 12.76 -12.93
C SER A 116 -0.79 12.73 -14.09
N ASP A 117 -1.20 12.19 -15.23
CA ASP A 117 -0.50 12.33 -16.51
C ASP A 117 -0.59 13.75 -17.08
N LYS A 118 -1.44 14.60 -16.49
CA LYS A 118 -1.70 15.96 -16.95
C LYS A 118 -0.87 17.01 -16.19
N ALA A 119 -0.38 17.99 -16.94
CA ALA A 119 0.14 19.20 -16.34
C ALA A 119 -0.99 20.05 -15.75
N SER A 120 -0.66 20.99 -14.84
CA SER A 120 -1.61 21.99 -14.35
C SER A 120 -2.25 22.74 -15.52
N GLY A 121 -3.58 22.83 -15.52
CA GLY A 121 -4.34 23.44 -16.61
C GLY A 121 -5.83 23.14 -16.54
N SER A 122 -6.59 23.60 -17.57
CA SER A 122 -8.04 23.39 -17.66
C SER A 122 -8.34 22.33 -18.73
N TYR A 123 -9.22 21.39 -18.39
CA TYR A 123 -9.61 20.24 -19.21
C TYR A 123 -11.11 20.23 -19.46
N ALA A 124 -11.49 20.01 -20.72
CA ALA A 124 -12.87 20.07 -21.21
C ALA A 124 -13.47 18.66 -21.40
N ALA A 125 -14.79 18.63 -21.68
CA ALA A 125 -15.51 17.39 -21.95
C ALA A 125 -14.86 16.57 -23.08
N GLY A 126 -14.70 15.26 -22.86
CA GLY A 126 -14.09 14.32 -23.79
C GLY A 126 -12.58 14.12 -23.58
N GLU A 127 -11.94 14.96 -22.79
CA GLU A 127 -10.52 14.76 -22.45
C GLU A 127 -10.36 13.63 -21.43
N THR A 128 -9.23 12.94 -21.53
CA THR A 128 -8.89 11.81 -20.65
C THR A 128 -7.85 12.25 -19.64
N ILE A 129 -8.04 11.93 -18.38
CA ILE A 129 -7.09 12.15 -17.30
C ILE A 129 -6.74 10.80 -16.70
N ASP A 130 -5.47 10.42 -16.77
CA ASP A 130 -4.95 9.20 -16.15
C ASP A 130 -4.33 9.55 -14.79
N ILE A 131 -4.84 8.92 -13.75
CA ILE A 131 -4.39 9.09 -12.36
C ILE A 131 -3.54 7.89 -12.02
N GLN A 132 -2.30 8.13 -11.61
CA GLN A 132 -1.29 7.14 -11.28
C GLN A 132 -1.18 7.00 -9.76
N LEU A 133 -1.37 5.79 -9.25
CA LEU A 133 -1.15 5.42 -7.85
C LEU A 133 0.16 4.64 -7.75
N GLY A 134 1.18 5.25 -7.15
CA GLY A 134 2.41 4.58 -6.76
C GLY A 134 2.22 3.79 -5.47
N LEU A 135 2.76 2.57 -5.42
CA LEU A 135 2.65 1.64 -4.31
C LEU A 135 4.03 1.30 -3.73
N THR A 136 4.06 0.83 -2.49
CA THR A 136 5.29 0.34 -1.83
C THR A 136 5.87 -0.89 -2.49
N GLU A 137 5.03 -1.67 -3.20
CA GLU A 137 5.38 -3.01 -3.69
C GLU A 137 4.74 -3.27 -5.06
N VAL A 138 5.31 -4.23 -5.81
CA VAL A 138 4.73 -4.74 -7.05
C VAL A 138 3.45 -5.51 -6.73
N VAL A 139 2.37 -5.23 -7.47
CA VAL A 139 1.08 -5.84 -7.24
C VAL A 139 0.49 -6.49 -8.48
N THR A 140 -0.33 -7.51 -8.29
CA THR A 140 -1.18 -8.12 -9.32
C THR A 140 -2.61 -7.66 -9.13
N VAL A 141 -3.24 -7.17 -10.18
CA VAL A 141 -4.65 -6.75 -10.20
C VAL A 141 -5.48 -7.81 -10.89
N ASP A 142 -6.51 -8.29 -10.21
CA ASP A 142 -7.53 -9.19 -10.78
C ASP A 142 -8.87 -8.45 -10.85
N THR A 143 -9.39 -8.30 -12.06
CA THR A 143 -10.66 -7.61 -12.36
C THR A 143 -11.80 -8.56 -12.73
N THR A 144 -11.61 -9.86 -12.64
CA THR A 144 -12.63 -10.88 -13.05
C THR A 144 -13.94 -10.75 -12.29
N SER A 145 -13.89 -10.38 -11.01
CA SER A 145 -15.08 -10.21 -10.16
C SER A 145 -15.50 -8.75 -9.98
N GLY A 146 -14.69 -7.81 -10.46
CA GLY A 146 -14.99 -6.37 -10.38
C GLY A 146 -13.76 -5.52 -10.65
N THR A 147 -13.98 -4.31 -11.15
CA THR A 147 -12.90 -3.38 -11.52
C THR A 147 -12.64 -2.40 -10.38
N PRO A 148 -11.40 -2.28 -9.86
CA PRO A 148 -11.03 -1.25 -8.91
C PRO A 148 -11.28 0.16 -9.45
N THR A 149 -11.70 1.06 -8.57
CA THR A 149 -12.07 2.43 -8.95
C THR A 149 -11.57 3.46 -7.95
N LEU A 150 -11.36 4.67 -8.45
CA LEU A 150 -11.07 5.86 -7.65
C LEU A 150 -12.22 6.85 -7.84
N LYS A 151 -12.93 7.19 -6.74
CA LYS A 151 -14.02 8.18 -6.77
C LYS A 151 -13.42 9.58 -6.75
N LEU A 152 -13.86 10.44 -7.67
CA LEU A 152 -13.40 11.82 -7.85
C LEU A 152 -14.47 12.81 -7.41
N GLU A 153 -14.05 13.93 -6.80
CA GLU A 153 -14.90 15.04 -6.38
C GLU A 153 -15.07 16.04 -7.55
N LEU A 154 -16.28 16.13 -8.10
CA LEU A 154 -16.60 16.92 -9.29
C LEU A 154 -17.84 17.77 -9.10
N GLY A 155 -17.85 18.65 -8.13
CA GLY A 155 -18.93 19.59 -7.89
C GLY A 155 -20.24 18.90 -7.53
N ALA A 156 -21.28 19.03 -8.37
CA ALA A 156 -22.62 18.50 -8.06
C ALA A 156 -22.76 16.99 -8.28
N THR A 157 -21.87 16.36 -9.04
CA THR A 157 -21.95 14.94 -9.41
C THR A 157 -20.56 14.33 -9.42
N ASP A 158 -20.28 13.52 -8.42
CA ASP A 158 -19.01 12.76 -8.37
C ASP A 158 -18.86 11.82 -9.55
N ARG A 159 -17.62 11.60 -9.95
CA ARG A 159 -17.26 10.66 -11.01
C ARG A 159 -16.34 9.57 -10.47
N THR A 160 -16.07 8.62 -11.35
CA THR A 160 -15.22 7.49 -11.02
C THR A 160 -14.16 7.30 -12.11
N ALA A 161 -12.89 7.31 -11.71
CA ALA A 161 -11.82 6.80 -12.54
C ALA A 161 -11.74 5.28 -12.36
N SER A 162 -11.70 4.54 -13.46
CA SER A 162 -11.62 3.08 -13.44
C SER A 162 -10.19 2.59 -13.68
N TYR A 163 -9.80 1.51 -13.00
CA TYR A 163 -8.51 0.86 -13.24
C TYR A 163 -8.33 0.56 -14.73
N GLN A 164 -7.18 0.94 -15.26
CA GLN A 164 -6.83 0.81 -16.67
C GLN A 164 -5.67 -0.15 -16.90
N SER A 165 -4.58 -0.01 -16.12
CA SER A 165 -3.34 -0.77 -16.32
C SER A 165 -2.42 -0.71 -15.10
N GLY A 166 -1.30 -1.47 -15.13
CA GLY A 166 -0.26 -1.45 -14.12
C GLY A 166 -0.12 -2.75 -13.33
N THR A 167 -0.92 -3.81 -13.63
CA THR A 167 -0.72 -5.13 -13.01
C THR A 167 0.69 -5.65 -13.28
N GLY A 168 1.35 -6.24 -12.28
CA GLY A 168 2.74 -6.68 -12.35
C GLY A 168 3.76 -5.56 -12.12
N THR A 169 3.32 -4.38 -11.70
CA THR A 169 4.18 -3.24 -11.35
C THR A 169 3.78 -2.67 -9.98
N ASN A 170 4.54 -1.68 -9.50
CA ASN A 170 4.21 -0.89 -8.32
C ASN A 170 3.52 0.45 -8.65
N GLU A 171 3.02 0.60 -9.88
CA GLU A 171 2.28 1.78 -10.32
C GLU A 171 0.99 1.35 -11.03
N LEU A 172 -0.16 1.84 -10.56
CA LEU A 172 -1.47 1.56 -11.12
C LEU A 172 -2.05 2.81 -11.75
N THR A 173 -2.60 2.66 -12.96
CA THR A 173 -3.26 3.74 -13.70
C THR A 173 -4.77 3.60 -13.61
N PHE A 174 -5.44 4.70 -13.22
CA PHE A 174 -6.90 4.85 -13.20
C PHE A 174 -7.31 5.94 -14.17
N ARG A 175 -8.26 5.64 -15.04
CA ARG A 175 -8.70 6.55 -16.11
C ARG A 175 -10.04 7.19 -15.82
N TYR A 176 -10.05 8.50 -15.91
CA TYR A 176 -11.26 9.32 -15.94
C TYR A 176 -11.40 10.01 -17.31
N VAL A 177 -12.62 10.01 -17.86
CA VAL A 177 -12.96 10.77 -19.06
C VAL A 177 -13.91 11.88 -18.63
N VAL A 178 -13.53 13.12 -18.87
CA VAL A 178 -14.29 14.31 -18.51
C VAL A 178 -15.65 14.29 -19.25
N GLN A 179 -16.73 14.39 -18.50
CA GLN A 179 -18.09 14.38 -19.06
C GLN A 179 -18.65 15.79 -19.14
N ALA A 180 -19.61 16.00 -20.05
CA ALA A 180 -20.30 17.28 -20.16
C ALA A 180 -20.96 17.68 -18.83
N GLY A 181 -20.70 18.88 -18.36
CA GLY A 181 -21.22 19.42 -17.11
C GLY A 181 -20.35 19.13 -15.88
N ASP A 182 -19.23 18.39 -16.03
CA ASP A 182 -18.27 18.19 -14.95
C ASP A 182 -17.53 19.49 -14.65
N LEU A 183 -17.35 19.79 -13.36
CA LEU A 183 -16.69 21.00 -12.87
C LEU A 183 -15.81 20.67 -11.66
N SER A 184 -14.57 21.14 -11.67
CA SER A 184 -13.72 21.20 -10.49
C SER A 184 -12.73 22.35 -10.64
N SER A 185 -12.58 23.16 -9.60
CA SER A 185 -11.54 24.20 -9.58
C SER A 185 -10.15 23.62 -9.37
N ASP A 186 -10.07 22.42 -8.82
CA ASP A 186 -8.83 21.67 -8.59
C ASP A 186 -9.22 20.21 -8.31
N LEU A 187 -8.94 19.32 -9.26
CA LEU A 187 -9.41 17.93 -9.21
C LEU A 187 -8.72 17.15 -8.09
N ASP A 188 -9.53 16.56 -7.24
CA ASP A 188 -9.06 15.59 -6.25
C ASP A 188 -10.02 14.39 -6.16
N TYR A 189 -9.62 13.38 -5.42
CA TYR A 189 -10.52 12.28 -5.11
C TYR A 189 -11.45 12.65 -3.95
N HIS A 190 -12.59 11.97 -3.86
CA HIS A 190 -13.61 12.21 -2.85
C HIS A 190 -13.06 11.96 -1.44
N ALA A 191 -13.43 12.81 -0.47
CA ALA A 191 -12.89 12.75 0.89
C ALA A 191 -13.26 11.48 1.66
N THR A 192 -14.35 10.80 1.28
CA THR A 192 -14.82 9.61 1.97
C THR A 192 -14.75 8.39 1.06
N ASP A 193 -13.96 7.38 1.48
CA ASP A 193 -13.86 6.07 0.85
C ASP A 193 -13.61 6.14 -0.68
N PRO A 194 -12.53 6.85 -1.11
CA PRO A 194 -12.32 7.14 -2.52
C PRO A 194 -11.84 5.93 -3.33
N PHE A 195 -11.08 5.01 -2.74
CA PHE A 195 -10.45 3.90 -3.43
C PHE A 195 -11.18 2.58 -3.12
N LYS A 196 -11.85 2.00 -4.11
CA LYS A 196 -12.65 0.78 -3.97
C LYS A 196 -12.18 -0.33 -4.90
N LEU A 197 -12.15 -1.54 -4.37
CA LEU A 197 -11.79 -2.73 -5.15
C LEU A 197 -12.99 -3.32 -5.92
N ASN A 198 -14.25 -3.04 -5.49
CA ASN A 198 -15.49 -3.48 -6.16
C ASN A 198 -15.52 -4.99 -6.44
N SER A 199 -15.12 -5.81 -5.48
CA SER A 199 -14.94 -7.27 -5.59
C SER A 199 -13.76 -7.72 -6.48
N GLY A 200 -13.03 -6.83 -7.12
CA GLY A 200 -11.71 -7.11 -7.69
C GLY A 200 -10.66 -7.24 -6.60
N THR A 201 -9.45 -7.62 -6.94
CA THR A 201 -8.34 -7.68 -5.98
C THR A 201 -7.11 -6.95 -6.48
N ILE A 202 -6.35 -6.39 -5.56
CA ILE A 202 -5.00 -5.84 -5.79
C ILE A 202 -4.13 -6.46 -4.70
N LYS A 203 -3.19 -7.31 -5.09
CA LYS A 203 -2.37 -8.10 -4.17
C LYS A 203 -0.90 -8.05 -4.55
N ASP A 204 -0.02 -8.11 -3.56
CA ASP A 204 1.41 -8.34 -3.76
C ASP A 204 1.71 -9.80 -4.16
N GLY A 205 3.02 -10.12 -4.32
CA GLY A 205 3.48 -11.45 -4.67
C GLY A 205 3.20 -12.51 -3.60
N ASP A 206 2.96 -12.11 -2.37
CA ASP A 206 2.68 -12.98 -1.22
C ASP A 206 1.18 -13.13 -0.94
N GLY A 207 0.34 -12.46 -1.73
CA GLY A 207 -1.13 -12.56 -1.66
C GLY A 207 -1.79 -11.56 -0.72
N ASN A 208 -1.06 -10.56 -0.19
CA ASN A 208 -1.62 -9.50 0.67
C ASN A 208 -2.43 -8.52 -0.14
N ASN A 209 -3.62 -8.19 0.37
CA ASN A 209 -4.42 -7.13 -0.23
C ASN A 209 -3.80 -5.75 0.04
N VAL A 210 -3.84 -4.89 -0.96
CA VAL A 210 -3.49 -3.47 -0.84
C VAL A 210 -4.30 -2.79 0.28
N ILE A 211 -3.66 -1.85 0.98
CA ILE A 211 -4.34 -0.91 1.87
C ILE A 211 -4.91 0.22 1.01
N THR A 212 -6.24 0.38 1.02
CA THR A 212 -6.94 1.36 0.20
C THR A 212 -7.03 2.76 0.81
N THR A 213 -6.35 2.99 1.94
CA THR A 213 -6.28 4.31 2.56
C THR A 213 -5.42 5.24 1.73
N LEU A 214 -5.96 6.39 1.34
CA LEU A 214 -5.26 7.47 0.65
C LEU A 214 -4.98 8.63 1.64
N PRO A 215 -4.05 9.55 1.32
CA PRO A 215 -3.93 10.81 2.04
C PRO A 215 -5.27 11.54 2.11
N THR A 216 -5.46 12.41 3.08
CA THR A 216 -6.69 13.22 3.14
C THR A 216 -6.76 14.13 1.91
N ALA A 217 -7.88 14.13 1.19
CA ALA A 217 -8.10 15.02 0.05
C ALA A 217 -7.80 16.48 0.42
N GLY A 218 -7.09 17.21 -0.44
CA GLY A 218 -6.62 18.57 -0.20
C GLY A 218 -5.39 18.68 0.72
N SER A 219 -4.86 17.58 1.28
CA SER A 219 -3.64 17.58 2.09
C SER A 219 -2.40 17.23 1.26
N ALA A 220 -1.22 17.44 1.84
CA ALA A 220 0.03 17.01 1.21
C ALA A 220 -0.01 15.52 0.80
N GLY A 221 0.33 15.23 -0.44
CA GLY A 221 0.28 13.89 -1.04
C GLY A 221 -1.06 13.52 -1.68
N SER A 222 -2.10 14.39 -1.61
CA SER A 222 -3.31 14.23 -2.42
C SER A 222 -3.06 14.66 -3.87
N LEU A 223 -3.96 14.32 -4.78
CA LEU A 223 -3.86 14.67 -6.21
C LEU A 223 -3.79 16.18 -6.39
N SER A 224 -4.70 16.96 -5.78
CA SER A 224 -4.72 18.43 -5.86
C SER A 224 -3.51 19.11 -5.23
N SER A 225 -2.76 18.44 -4.36
CA SER A 225 -1.54 19.00 -3.77
C SER A 225 -0.33 18.98 -4.71
N VAL A 226 -0.42 18.22 -5.80
CA VAL A 226 0.69 18.02 -6.75
C VAL A 226 0.45 18.79 -8.05
N GLU A 227 -0.76 18.70 -8.62
CA GLU A 227 -1.13 19.28 -9.91
C GLU A 227 -2.44 20.05 -9.78
N ALA A 228 -2.47 21.29 -10.26
CA ALA A 228 -3.69 22.11 -10.32
C ALA A 228 -4.48 21.75 -11.59
N ILE A 229 -5.32 20.73 -11.51
CA ILE A 229 -6.13 20.23 -12.62
C ILE A 229 -7.54 20.81 -12.50
N ILE A 230 -7.86 21.76 -13.39
CA ILE A 230 -9.18 22.38 -13.47
C ILE A 230 -10.04 21.59 -14.44
N ILE A 231 -11.23 21.23 -14.03
CA ILE A 231 -12.24 20.65 -14.93
C ILE A 231 -13.28 21.73 -15.23
N ASP A 232 -13.42 22.08 -16.50
CA ASP A 232 -14.47 22.97 -17.00
C ASP A 232 -15.11 22.37 -18.25
N ALA A 233 -16.11 21.55 -18.02
CA ALA A 233 -16.93 20.93 -19.07
C ALA A 233 -18.30 21.59 -19.21
N SER A 234 -18.42 22.85 -18.77
CA SER A 234 -19.64 23.65 -18.95
C SER A 234 -19.90 23.93 -20.43
N PRO A 235 -21.10 23.73 -20.94
CA PRO A 235 -21.47 24.21 -22.26
C PRO A 235 -21.36 25.73 -22.32
N PRO A 236 -20.85 26.33 -23.40
CA PRO A 236 -20.86 27.78 -23.56
C PRO A 236 -22.30 28.29 -23.63
N THR A 237 -22.58 29.38 -22.90
CA THR A 237 -23.87 30.04 -22.91
C THR A 237 -23.84 31.33 -23.73
N ILE A 238 -24.92 31.60 -24.50
CA ILE A 238 -25.06 32.86 -25.19
C ILE A 238 -25.57 33.89 -24.18
N LEU A 239 -24.72 34.83 -23.79
CA LEU A 239 -25.04 35.88 -22.83
C LEU A 239 -25.91 36.99 -23.46
N SER A 240 -25.72 37.29 -24.76
CA SER A 240 -26.54 38.27 -25.47
C SER A 240 -26.51 38.04 -26.98
N VAL A 241 -27.59 38.35 -27.60
CA VAL A 241 -27.68 38.48 -29.05
C VAL A 241 -28.07 39.94 -29.37
N ALA A 242 -27.18 40.72 -29.95
CA ALA A 242 -27.52 42.05 -30.42
C ALA A 242 -27.88 42.01 -31.91
N ALA A 243 -29.02 42.55 -32.26
CA ALA A 243 -29.35 42.76 -33.66
C ALA A 243 -28.47 43.90 -34.18
N ASN A 244 -27.66 43.63 -35.18
CA ASN A 244 -26.97 44.72 -35.90
C ASN A 244 -28.03 45.43 -36.74
N ALA A 245 -28.47 46.61 -36.30
CA ALA A 245 -29.34 47.50 -37.07
C ALA A 245 -28.56 48.03 -38.27
N GLY A 246 -28.43 47.19 -39.30
CA GLY A 246 -27.91 47.62 -40.59
C GLY A 246 -28.84 48.69 -41.13
N THR A 247 -28.30 49.89 -41.40
CA THR A 247 -28.99 50.99 -42.06
C THR A 247 -29.56 50.49 -43.39
N LYS A 248 -30.89 50.28 -43.46
CA LYS A 248 -31.54 50.13 -44.73
C LYS A 248 -31.54 51.50 -45.39
N THR A 249 -30.61 51.73 -46.31
CA THR A 249 -30.73 52.84 -47.30
C THR A 249 -31.83 52.42 -48.30
N VAL A 250 -32.87 53.19 -48.33
CA VAL A 250 -33.95 53.14 -49.34
C VAL A 250 -33.42 53.80 -50.59
#